data_6d616847b0a9f1e2c0cc5b2a7ba80b7b
#
_entry.id   6d616847b0a9f1e2c0cc5b2a7ba80b7b
#
_cell.length_a   1.000
_cell.length_b   1.000
_cell.length_c   1.000
_cell.angle_alpha   90.00
_cell.angle_beta   90.00
_cell.angle_gamma   90.00
#
_symmetry.space_group_name_H-M   'P 1'
#
loop_
_entity.id
_entity.type
_entity.pdbx_description
1 polymer ?
#
loop_
_entity_poly.entity_id
_entity_poly.type
_entity_poly.pdbx_seq_one_letter_code
_entity_poly.pdbx_strand_id
1 'polypeptide(L)'
;MVLTPDFATRPVISFQHVFKTYPTGTEALRDVNLEVPEGDFLFLVGPSGAGKSTLVRLLIREEKPSRGKIFVDGIELGRMKRRRLPHYRRKVGLVFQDFKLLPNLTVYENVAFALRVLGEPEHMIQSRVAEALDTVSLSGKENTYPSNLSGGEQQRVAIARALVHAPRFIIADEPTGNLDPATAWEIMQLFLRINARGATVVMATHNREIVDLLRRRVIAIDSGQIARDDRSSRYHEDVAKPQVRVQ
;
A
#
# COMPACT_ATOMS: atom_id res chain seq x y z
N MET A 1 -33.04 -5.59 -22.37
CA MET A 1 -31.87 -6.46 -22.39
C MET A 1 -30.65 -5.56 -22.37
N VAL A 2 -30.19 -5.17 -21.15
CA VAL A 2 -29.06 -4.26 -20.95
C VAL A 2 -27.82 -5.14 -20.90
N LEU A 3 -26.99 -5.06 -21.93
CA LEU A 3 -25.67 -5.69 -21.96
C LEU A 3 -24.78 -4.95 -20.96
N THR A 4 -24.58 -5.53 -19.80
CA THR A 4 -23.45 -5.17 -18.93
C THR A 4 -22.18 -5.56 -19.66
N PRO A 5 -21.25 -4.63 -19.96
CA PRO A 5 -19.95 -5.02 -20.47
C PRO A 5 -19.20 -5.75 -19.36
N ASP A 6 -19.02 -7.04 -19.52
CA ASP A 6 -18.10 -7.85 -18.74
C ASP A 6 -16.65 -7.48 -19.16
N PHE A 7 -16.21 -6.30 -18.71
CA PHE A 7 -14.80 -6.00 -18.68
C PHE A 7 -14.21 -6.77 -17.49
N ALA A 8 -13.84 -8.01 -17.73
CA ALA A 8 -12.89 -8.74 -16.92
C ALA A 8 -11.56 -7.95 -16.99
N THR A 9 -11.48 -6.85 -16.25
CA THR A 9 -10.26 -6.05 -16.14
C THR A 9 -9.20 -6.94 -15.54
N ARG A 10 -8.16 -7.20 -16.34
CA ARG A 10 -7.03 -8.04 -15.91
C ARG A 10 -6.50 -7.52 -14.59
N PRO A 11 -6.38 -8.36 -13.53
CA PRO A 11 -5.97 -7.88 -12.22
C PRO A 11 -4.56 -7.27 -12.28
N VAL A 12 -4.38 -6.11 -11.66
CA VAL A 12 -3.07 -5.47 -11.55
C VAL A 12 -2.18 -6.24 -10.57
N ILE A 13 -2.78 -6.91 -9.57
CA ILE A 13 -2.08 -7.80 -8.63
C ILE A 13 -2.83 -9.14 -8.58
N SER A 14 -2.10 -10.26 -8.66
CA SER A 14 -2.65 -11.61 -8.50
C SER A 14 -1.70 -12.49 -7.68
N PHE A 15 -2.24 -13.09 -6.63
CA PHE A 15 -1.60 -14.16 -5.84
C PHE A 15 -2.27 -15.48 -6.20
N GLN A 16 -1.47 -16.49 -6.51
CA GLN A 16 -1.93 -17.81 -6.92
C GLN A 16 -1.25 -18.88 -6.08
N HIS A 17 -2.00 -19.49 -5.15
CA HIS A 17 -1.54 -20.52 -4.22
C HIS A 17 -0.25 -20.15 -3.52
N VAL A 18 -0.20 -18.92 -2.93
CA VAL A 18 1.01 -18.36 -2.35
C VAL A 18 1.20 -18.81 -0.91
N PHE A 19 2.38 -19.38 -0.65
CA PHE A 19 2.85 -19.76 0.68
C PHE A 19 4.12 -18.97 1.00
N LYS A 20 4.29 -18.61 2.27
CA LYS A 20 5.53 -18.03 2.77
C LYS A 20 5.89 -18.62 4.12
N THR A 21 7.04 -19.31 4.14
CA THR A 21 7.68 -19.79 5.35
C THR A 21 9.03 -19.07 5.50
N TYR A 22 9.30 -18.51 6.66
CA TYR A 22 10.58 -17.89 7.00
C TYR A 22 11.62 -18.94 7.44
N PRO A 23 12.93 -18.62 7.40
CA PRO A 23 13.99 -19.55 7.87
C PRO A 23 13.84 -19.98 9.34
N THR A 24 13.14 -19.20 10.15
CA THR A 24 12.79 -19.53 11.55
C THR A 24 11.76 -20.65 11.69
N GLY A 25 11.22 -21.18 10.56
CA GLY A 25 10.14 -22.15 10.54
C GLY A 25 8.75 -21.51 10.62
N THR A 26 8.63 -20.18 10.79
CA THR A 26 7.34 -19.50 10.87
C THR A 26 6.65 -19.52 9.51
N GLU A 27 5.48 -20.14 9.43
CA GLU A 27 4.62 -20.15 8.25
C GLU A 27 3.71 -18.93 8.28
N ALA A 28 4.13 -17.87 7.58
CA ALA A 28 3.48 -16.56 7.61
C ALA A 28 2.31 -16.43 6.63
N LEU A 29 2.31 -17.19 5.53
CA LEU A 29 1.19 -17.26 4.57
C LEU A 29 0.96 -18.69 4.12
N ARG A 30 -0.33 -19.06 3.98
CA ARG A 30 -0.82 -20.40 3.65
C ARG A 30 -1.88 -20.32 2.57
N ASP A 31 -1.55 -20.78 1.38
CA ASP A 31 -2.46 -20.88 0.23
C ASP A 31 -3.25 -19.59 -0.07
N VAL A 32 -2.53 -18.46 -0.08
CA VAL A 32 -3.16 -17.16 -0.36
C VAL A 32 -3.48 -17.07 -1.85
N ASN A 33 -4.77 -16.83 -2.14
CA ASN A 33 -5.31 -16.55 -3.46
C ASN A 33 -6.02 -15.20 -3.41
N LEU A 34 -5.58 -14.22 -4.22
CA LEU A 34 -6.08 -12.85 -4.19
C LEU A 34 -5.92 -12.21 -5.57
N GLU A 35 -6.95 -11.53 -6.03
CA GLU A 35 -6.91 -10.69 -7.23
C GLU A 35 -7.32 -9.27 -6.89
N VAL A 36 -6.52 -8.29 -7.34
CA VAL A 36 -6.79 -6.87 -7.18
C VAL A 36 -6.93 -6.24 -8.56
N PRO A 37 -8.14 -5.83 -8.97
CA PRO A 37 -8.36 -5.08 -10.20
C PRO A 37 -7.65 -3.73 -10.19
N GLU A 38 -7.37 -3.18 -11.38
CA GLU A 38 -6.88 -1.81 -11.52
C GLU A 38 -7.93 -0.82 -11.03
N GLY A 39 -7.51 0.22 -10.29
CA GLY A 39 -8.39 1.23 -9.71
C GLY A 39 -9.10 0.80 -8.42
N ASP A 40 -8.91 -0.41 -7.93
CA ASP A 40 -9.51 -0.86 -6.68
C ASP A 40 -8.91 -0.14 -5.46
N PHE A 41 -9.72 0.04 -4.43
CA PHE A 41 -9.29 0.48 -3.10
C PHE A 41 -9.65 -0.61 -2.11
N LEU A 42 -8.66 -1.26 -1.55
CA LEU A 42 -8.89 -2.33 -0.60
C LEU A 42 -8.14 -2.12 0.72
N PHE A 43 -8.78 -2.51 1.79
CA PHE A 43 -8.19 -2.65 3.12
C PHE A 43 -7.72 -4.08 3.35
N LEU A 44 -6.51 -4.21 3.88
CA LEU A 44 -5.94 -5.44 4.35
C LEU A 44 -5.98 -5.44 5.88
N VAL A 45 -6.89 -6.21 6.48
CA VAL A 45 -7.15 -6.22 7.92
C VAL A 45 -6.81 -7.58 8.55
N GLY A 46 -6.67 -7.62 9.86
CA GLY A 46 -6.40 -8.83 10.63
C GLY A 46 -5.53 -8.55 11.86
N PRO A 47 -5.42 -9.49 12.79
CA PRO A 47 -4.63 -9.33 14.01
C PRO A 47 -3.14 -9.12 13.72
N SER A 48 -2.39 -8.70 14.75
CA SER A 48 -0.92 -8.65 14.64
C SER A 48 -0.37 -10.05 14.36
N GLY A 49 0.60 -10.15 13.46
CA GLY A 49 1.17 -11.44 13.06
C GLY A 49 0.34 -12.25 12.05
N ALA A 50 -0.85 -11.80 11.64
CA ALA A 50 -1.71 -12.54 10.70
C ALA A 50 -1.11 -12.72 9.29
N GLY A 51 -0.06 -11.99 8.91
CA GLY A 51 0.57 -12.09 7.58
C GLY A 51 0.48 -10.84 6.72
N LYS A 52 -0.17 -9.73 7.18
CA LYS A 52 -0.35 -8.48 6.41
C LYS A 52 0.99 -7.90 5.92
N SER A 53 1.93 -7.67 6.82
CA SER A 53 3.26 -7.14 6.46
C SER A 53 4.07 -8.11 5.59
N THR A 54 3.83 -9.42 5.70
CA THR A 54 4.43 -10.41 4.79
C THR A 54 3.89 -10.26 3.38
N LEU A 55 2.57 -10.05 3.21
CA LEU A 55 1.95 -9.74 1.92
C LEU A 55 2.58 -8.48 1.29
N VAL A 56 2.70 -7.41 2.08
CA VAL A 56 3.35 -6.16 1.64
C VAL A 56 4.79 -6.42 1.19
N ARG A 57 5.60 -7.13 1.99
CA ARG A 57 7.00 -7.46 1.65
C ARG A 57 7.14 -8.30 0.39
N LEU A 58 6.19 -9.20 0.13
CA LEU A 58 6.14 -9.96 -1.11
C LEU A 58 5.83 -9.06 -2.31
N LEU A 59 4.87 -8.13 -2.18
CA LEU A 59 4.51 -7.18 -3.24
C LEU A 59 5.65 -6.23 -3.60
N ILE A 60 6.39 -5.71 -2.62
CA ILE A 60 7.57 -4.86 -2.91
C ILE A 60 8.81 -5.66 -3.28
N ARG A 61 8.67 -7.00 -3.34
CA ARG A 61 9.74 -7.95 -3.66
C ARG A 61 10.96 -7.81 -2.72
N GLU A 62 10.71 -7.47 -1.45
CA GLU A 62 11.67 -7.60 -0.35
C GLU A 62 11.84 -9.08 0.01
N GLU A 63 10.73 -9.82 0.03
CA GLU A 63 10.67 -11.25 0.22
C GLU A 63 10.25 -11.98 -1.06
N LYS A 64 10.52 -13.29 -1.14
CA LYS A 64 10.01 -14.19 -2.17
C LYS A 64 8.99 -15.14 -1.57
N PRO A 65 7.97 -15.56 -2.33
CA PRO A 65 7.12 -16.65 -1.90
C PRO A 65 7.94 -17.95 -1.80
N SER A 66 7.60 -18.79 -0.83
CA SER A 66 8.19 -20.15 -0.69
C SER A 66 7.60 -21.09 -1.73
N ARG A 67 6.29 -20.96 -2.04
CA ARG A 67 5.56 -21.66 -3.12
C ARG A 67 4.49 -20.73 -3.68
N GLY A 68 3.94 -21.08 -4.84
CA GLY A 68 2.94 -20.29 -5.56
C GLY A 68 3.55 -19.19 -6.41
N LYS A 69 2.69 -18.35 -6.99
CA LYS A 69 3.08 -17.29 -7.92
C LYS A 69 2.42 -15.97 -7.53
N ILE A 70 3.16 -14.88 -7.72
CA ILE A 70 2.64 -13.52 -7.55
C ILE A 70 2.87 -12.81 -8.87
N PHE A 71 1.81 -12.26 -9.44
CA PHE A 71 1.87 -11.44 -10.64
C PHE A 71 1.52 -10.01 -10.28
N VAL A 72 2.27 -9.06 -10.82
CA VAL A 72 1.97 -7.64 -10.77
C VAL A 72 2.12 -7.09 -12.18
N ASP A 73 1.06 -6.47 -12.69
CA ASP A 73 1.02 -5.95 -14.06
C ASP A 73 1.46 -7.03 -15.09
N GLY A 74 1.02 -8.28 -14.87
CA GLY A 74 1.37 -9.46 -15.67
C GLY A 74 2.79 -9.99 -15.50
N ILE A 75 3.61 -9.38 -14.63
CA ILE A 75 5.00 -9.79 -14.38
C ILE A 75 5.05 -10.73 -13.17
N GLU A 76 5.58 -11.95 -13.34
CA GLU A 76 5.78 -12.89 -12.24
C GLU A 76 6.94 -12.44 -11.32
N LEU A 77 6.62 -12.01 -10.09
CA LEU A 77 7.60 -11.48 -9.15
C LEU A 77 8.60 -12.54 -8.68
N GLY A 78 8.17 -13.77 -8.47
CA GLY A 78 9.02 -14.88 -7.98
C GLY A 78 10.26 -15.11 -8.85
N ARG A 79 10.09 -15.01 -10.17
CA ARG A 79 11.14 -15.24 -11.20
C ARG A 79 11.93 -13.99 -11.58
N MET A 80 11.54 -12.81 -11.06
CA MET A 80 12.19 -11.55 -11.41
C MET A 80 13.67 -11.56 -11.00
N LYS A 81 14.57 -11.27 -11.95
CA LYS A 81 16.01 -11.12 -11.71
C LYS A 81 16.29 -9.85 -10.90
N ARG A 82 17.28 -9.87 -9.99
CA ARG A 82 17.65 -8.74 -9.13
C ARG A 82 17.86 -7.42 -9.89
N ARG A 83 18.47 -7.46 -11.08
CA ARG A 83 18.70 -6.28 -11.92
C ARG A 83 17.41 -5.58 -12.40
N ARG A 84 16.25 -6.27 -12.39
CA ARG A 84 14.94 -5.71 -12.78
C ARG A 84 14.17 -5.12 -11.59
N LEU A 85 14.60 -5.38 -10.36
CA LEU A 85 13.91 -4.90 -9.15
C LEU A 85 13.80 -3.37 -9.09
N PRO A 86 14.82 -2.56 -9.42
CA PRO A 86 14.66 -1.11 -9.43
C PRO A 86 13.55 -0.66 -10.39
N HIS A 87 13.48 -1.22 -11.60
CA HIS A 87 12.41 -0.90 -12.56
C HIS A 87 11.03 -1.35 -12.10
N TYR A 88 10.94 -2.46 -11.38
CA TYR A 88 9.68 -2.91 -10.79
C TYR A 88 9.23 -1.95 -9.68
N ARG A 89 10.12 -1.63 -8.73
CA ARG A 89 9.80 -0.75 -7.60
C ARG A 89 9.39 0.66 -8.01
N ARG A 90 9.76 1.11 -9.20
CA ARG A 90 9.27 2.36 -9.82
C ARG A 90 7.76 2.33 -10.10
N LYS A 91 7.15 1.15 -10.21
CA LYS A 91 5.71 0.98 -10.45
C LYS A 91 4.91 0.94 -9.14
N VAL A 92 5.58 0.97 -8.00
CA VAL A 92 4.97 0.80 -6.66
C VAL A 92 5.21 2.05 -5.84
N GLY A 93 4.14 2.73 -5.46
CA GLY A 93 4.20 3.76 -4.42
C GLY A 93 4.13 3.09 -3.05
N LEU A 94 5.04 3.43 -2.13
CA LEU A 94 5.08 2.82 -0.81
C LEU A 94 5.02 3.90 0.27
N VAL A 95 4.05 3.76 1.17
CA VAL A 95 3.81 4.67 2.29
C VAL A 95 3.84 3.85 3.58
N PHE A 96 4.66 4.27 4.55
CA PHE A 96 4.84 3.59 5.83
C PHE A 96 4.24 4.39 6.99
N GLN A 97 4.00 3.72 8.11
CA GLN A 97 3.53 4.31 9.35
C GLN A 97 4.52 5.33 9.94
N ASP A 98 5.81 5.07 9.85
CA ASP A 98 6.90 5.89 10.39
C ASP A 98 7.52 6.84 9.35
N PHE A 99 6.75 7.18 8.32
CA PHE A 99 7.06 8.13 7.23
C PHE A 99 8.32 7.81 6.43
N LYS A 100 9.37 7.27 7.05
CA LYS A 100 10.69 6.96 6.45
C LYS A 100 11.27 8.13 5.66
N LEU A 101 11.11 9.36 6.17
CA LEU A 101 11.71 10.54 5.56
C LEU A 101 13.22 10.58 5.84
N LEU A 102 13.95 11.18 4.92
CA LEU A 102 15.38 11.45 5.06
C LEU A 102 15.54 12.75 5.86
N PRO A 103 16.00 12.71 7.13
CA PRO A 103 15.90 13.83 8.05
C PRO A 103 16.79 15.02 7.65
N ASN A 104 17.86 14.75 6.92
CA ASN A 104 18.83 15.77 6.46
C ASN A 104 18.49 16.37 5.09
N LEU A 105 17.35 16.01 4.51
CA LEU A 105 16.84 16.51 3.25
C LEU A 105 15.57 17.32 3.48
N THR A 106 15.40 18.39 2.74
CA THR A 106 14.17 19.19 2.73
C THR A 106 12.98 18.40 2.19
N VAL A 107 11.77 18.94 2.30
CA VAL A 107 10.56 18.39 1.68
C VAL A 107 10.76 18.16 0.19
N TYR A 108 11.25 19.18 -0.55
CA TYR A 108 11.54 19.07 -1.97
C TYR A 108 12.51 17.91 -2.25
N GLU A 109 13.62 17.87 -1.53
CA GLU A 109 14.66 16.87 -1.73
C GLU A 109 14.19 15.44 -1.40
N ASN A 110 13.36 15.26 -0.35
CA ASN A 110 12.75 13.98 -0.03
C ASN A 110 11.88 13.44 -1.17
N VAL A 111 11.08 14.30 -1.81
CA VAL A 111 10.23 13.91 -2.93
C VAL A 111 11.06 13.73 -4.21
N ALA A 112 11.98 14.67 -4.50
CA ALA A 112 12.87 14.63 -5.65
C ALA A 112 13.79 13.41 -5.65
N PHE A 113 14.18 12.92 -4.47
CA PHE A 113 15.07 11.76 -4.32
C PHE A 113 14.57 10.54 -5.10
N ALA A 114 13.26 10.27 -5.07
CA ALA A 114 12.69 9.17 -5.82
C ALA A 114 12.94 9.29 -7.33
N LEU A 115 12.82 10.48 -7.91
CA LEU A 115 13.05 10.74 -9.33
C LEU A 115 14.54 10.77 -9.69
N ARG A 116 15.39 11.32 -8.81
CA ARG A 116 16.86 11.32 -9.02
C ARG A 116 17.43 9.90 -9.09
N VAL A 117 16.98 9.00 -8.20
CA VAL A 117 17.34 7.57 -8.26
C VAL A 117 16.88 6.92 -9.59
N LEU A 118 15.86 7.48 -10.22
CA LEU A 118 15.39 7.04 -11.53
C LEU A 118 16.20 7.59 -12.71
N GLY A 119 17.08 8.56 -12.46
CA GLY A 119 17.85 9.24 -13.49
C GLY A 119 17.03 10.23 -14.32
N GLU A 120 15.93 10.76 -13.76
CA GLU A 120 15.10 11.77 -14.42
C GLU A 120 15.86 13.10 -14.54
N PRO A 121 15.69 13.86 -15.64
CA PRO A 121 16.31 15.17 -15.81
C PRO A 121 15.79 16.19 -14.78
N GLU A 122 16.64 17.09 -14.28
CA GLU A 122 16.29 18.02 -13.19
C GLU A 122 15.10 18.93 -13.53
N HIS A 123 14.94 19.38 -14.78
CA HIS A 123 13.76 20.18 -15.17
C HIS A 123 12.46 19.41 -15.06
N MET A 124 12.46 18.09 -15.31
CA MET A 124 11.30 17.21 -15.10
C MET A 124 11.05 16.96 -13.61
N ILE A 125 12.11 16.86 -12.81
CA ILE A 125 12.02 16.68 -11.37
C ILE A 125 11.31 17.89 -10.75
N GLN A 126 11.70 19.10 -11.08
CA GLN A 126 11.08 20.33 -10.55
C GLN A 126 9.55 20.36 -10.79
N SER A 127 9.13 20.12 -12.03
CA SER A 127 7.71 20.11 -12.39
C SER A 127 6.92 19.03 -11.63
N ARG A 128 7.43 17.78 -11.61
CA ARG A 128 6.74 16.66 -10.96
C ARG A 128 6.70 16.80 -9.44
N VAL A 129 7.75 17.32 -8.82
CA VAL A 129 7.77 17.57 -7.37
C VAL A 129 6.75 18.64 -7.00
N ALA A 130 6.68 19.74 -7.76
CA ALA A 130 5.69 20.79 -7.53
C ALA A 130 4.25 20.23 -7.62
N GLU A 131 3.95 19.44 -8.65
CA GLU A 131 2.64 18.79 -8.82
C GLU A 131 2.32 17.80 -7.66
N ALA A 132 3.32 17.01 -7.23
CA ALA A 132 3.14 16.07 -6.13
C ALA A 132 2.89 16.80 -4.81
N LEU A 133 3.61 17.90 -4.53
CA LEU A 133 3.43 18.71 -3.32
C LEU A 133 2.08 19.44 -3.32
N ASP A 134 1.63 19.93 -4.48
CA ASP A 134 0.30 20.52 -4.62
C ASP A 134 -0.79 19.48 -4.34
N THR A 135 -0.66 18.27 -4.89
CA THR A 135 -1.61 17.16 -4.68
C THR A 135 -1.81 16.83 -3.20
N VAL A 136 -0.77 16.96 -2.39
CA VAL A 136 -0.82 16.68 -0.94
C VAL A 136 -0.99 17.95 -0.08
N SER A 137 -1.21 19.12 -0.69
CA SER A 137 -1.39 20.43 -0.04
C SER A 137 -0.16 20.84 0.82
N LEU A 138 1.03 20.72 0.25
CA LEU A 138 2.29 21.14 0.84
C LEU A 138 3.05 22.19 0.02
N SER A 139 2.37 22.85 -0.93
CA SER A 139 2.94 23.97 -1.66
C SER A 139 3.38 25.08 -0.69
N GLY A 140 4.58 25.63 -0.89
CA GLY A 140 5.20 26.64 0.00
C GLY A 140 6.03 26.05 1.15
N LYS A 141 6.12 24.71 1.29
CA LYS A 141 6.95 24.03 2.30
C LYS A 141 8.18 23.32 1.73
N GLU A 142 8.52 23.57 0.50
CA GLU A 142 9.58 22.89 -0.27
C GLU A 142 10.94 22.88 0.46
N ASN A 143 11.27 23.99 1.12
CA ASN A 143 12.56 24.21 1.80
C ASN A 143 12.52 23.84 3.31
N THR A 144 11.40 23.28 3.80
CA THR A 144 11.24 22.88 5.21
C THR A 144 11.89 21.51 5.42
N TYR A 145 12.54 21.32 6.56
CA TYR A 145 13.07 20.01 6.97
C TYR A 145 12.01 19.19 7.73
N PRO A 146 12.08 17.84 7.66
CA PRO A 146 11.11 16.96 8.35
C PRO A 146 10.95 17.26 9.85
N SER A 147 12.00 17.67 10.55
CA SER A 147 11.97 18.04 11.97
C SER A 147 11.04 19.21 12.30
N ASN A 148 10.74 20.05 11.32
CA ASN A 148 9.91 21.25 11.46
C ASN A 148 8.48 21.03 10.94
N LEU A 149 8.11 19.77 10.66
CA LEU A 149 6.79 19.38 10.17
C LEU A 149 6.00 18.64 11.26
N SER A 150 4.69 18.86 11.30
CA SER A 150 3.78 17.99 12.05
C SER A 150 3.78 16.56 11.51
N GLY A 151 3.30 15.59 12.30
CA GLY A 151 3.18 14.20 11.85
C GLY A 151 2.33 14.05 10.58
N GLY A 152 1.22 14.79 10.49
CA GLY A 152 0.37 14.80 9.29
C GLY A 152 1.08 15.37 8.07
N GLU A 153 1.89 16.42 8.23
CA GLU A 153 2.69 16.98 7.15
C GLU A 153 3.80 16.03 6.71
N GLN A 154 4.48 15.36 7.65
CA GLN A 154 5.47 14.33 7.35
C GLN A 154 4.84 13.18 6.54
N GLN A 155 3.63 12.76 6.92
CA GLN A 155 2.90 11.73 6.16
C GLN A 155 2.52 12.21 4.75
N ARG A 156 2.10 13.46 4.60
CA ARG A 156 1.85 14.06 3.28
C ARG A 156 3.11 14.08 2.41
N VAL A 157 4.30 14.39 2.97
CA VAL A 157 5.58 14.29 2.26
C VAL A 157 5.86 12.85 1.82
N ALA A 158 5.64 11.86 2.70
CA ALA A 158 5.82 10.45 2.37
C ALA A 158 4.88 10.00 1.23
N ILE A 159 3.63 10.48 1.24
CA ILE A 159 2.66 10.24 0.16
C ILE A 159 3.12 10.93 -1.14
N ALA A 160 3.53 12.20 -1.11
CA ALA A 160 4.05 12.90 -2.29
C ALA A 160 5.24 12.15 -2.91
N ARG A 161 6.19 11.69 -2.08
CA ARG A 161 7.33 10.88 -2.52
C ARG A 161 6.89 9.56 -3.18
N ALA A 162 5.82 8.94 -2.67
CA ALA A 162 5.27 7.72 -3.25
C ALA A 162 4.53 7.98 -4.57
N LEU A 163 3.99 9.18 -4.80
CA LEU A 163 3.22 9.54 -5.99
C LEU A 163 4.06 10.11 -7.13
N VAL A 164 5.19 10.78 -6.83
CA VAL A 164 5.94 11.63 -7.76
C VAL A 164 6.40 10.91 -9.03
N HIS A 165 6.54 9.59 -8.99
CA HIS A 165 6.91 8.77 -10.14
C HIS A 165 5.72 8.11 -10.83
N ALA A 166 4.47 8.55 -10.54
CA ALA A 166 3.22 8.05 -11.11
C ALA A 166 3.10 6.51 -11.04
N PRO A 167 3.06 5.92 -9.83
CA PRO A 167 3.03 4.47 -9.67
C PRO A 167 1.71 3.87 -10.17
N ARG A 168 1.73 2.60 -10.61
CA ARG A 168 0.54 1.85 -11.01
C ARG A 168 -0.37 1.52 -9.83
N PHE A 169 0.21 1.34 -8.65
CA PHE A 169 -0.52 1.11 -7.41
C PHE A 169 0.28 1.59 -6.20
N ILE A 170 -0.45 1.88 -5.14
CA ILE A 170 0.10 2.35 -3.87
C ILE A 170 -0.15 1.28 -2.82
N ILE A 171 0.89 0.95 -2.07
CA ILE A 171 0.81 0.16 -0.85
C ILE A 171 1.00 1.11 0.32
N ALA A 172 0.05 1.14 1.24
CA ALA A 172 0.14 1.90 2.49
C ALA A 172 0.10 0.93 3.67
N ASP A 173 1.18 0.91 4.46
CA ASP A 173 1.28 0.05 5.65
C ASP A 173 1.08 0.93 6.90
N GLU A 174 -0.12 0.85 7.51
CA GLU A 174 -0.56 1.63 8.68
C GLU A 174 -0.37 3.15 8.52
N PRO A 175 -0.81 3.77 7.42
CA PRO A 175 -0.43 5.15 7.08
C PRO A 175 -0.97 6.22 8.06
N THR A 176 -1.87 5.86 8.96
CA THR A 176 -2.49 6.75 9.95
C THR A 176 -2.19 6.36 11.39
N GLY A 177 -1.36 5.32 11.61
CA GLY A 177 -1.16 4.73 12.94
C GLY A 177 -0.50 5.65 13.98
N ASN A 178 0.24 6.69 13.53
CA ASN A 178 0.93 7.66 14.38
C ASN A 178 0.28 9.05 14.37
N LEU A 179 -0.97 9.17 13.90
CA LEU A 179 -1.67 10.43 13.72
C LEU A 179 -2.89 10.51 14.65
N ASP A 180 -3.25 11.73 15.03
CA ASP A 180 -4.52 11.98 15.72
C ASP A 180 -5.72 11.69 14.78
N PRO A 181 -6.94 11.46 15.32
CA PRO A 181 -8.08 11.06 14.50
C PRO A 181 -8.46 12.06 13.40
N ALA A 182 -8.34 13.38 13.65
CA ALA A 182 -8.69 14.39 12.66
C ALA A 182 -7.69 14.38 11.49
N THR A 183 -6.40 14.37 11.80
CA THR A 183 -5.32 14.27 10.80
C THR A 183 -5.38 12.94 10.05
N ALA A 184 -5.67 11.83 10.75
CA ALA A 184 -5.84 10.52 10.12
C ALA A 184 -6.96 10.55 9.08
N TRP A 185 -8.08 11.20 9.39
CA TRP A 185 -9.19 11.37 8.45
C TRP A 185 -8.79 12.18 7.20
N GLU A 186 -8.04 13.28 7.37
CA GLU A 186 -7.54 14.08 6.23
C GLU A 186 -6.62 13.25 5.32
N ILE A 187 -5.73 12.43 5.89
CA ILE A 187 -4.86 11.52 5.13
C ILE A 187 -5.72 10.49 4.38
N MET A 188 -6.77 9.95 4.99
CA MET A 188 -7.67 9.03 4.30
C MET A 188 -8.40 9.70 3.13
N GLN A 189 -8.89 10.91 3.30
CA GLN A 189 -9.48 11.68 2.20
C GLN A 189 -8.47 11.91 1.05
N LEU A 190 -7.19 12.13 1.37
CA LEU A 190 -6.14 12.23 0.36
C LEU A 190 -6.01 10.92 -0.43
N PHE A 191 -5.95 9.76 0.23
CA PHE A 191 -5.92 8.47 -0.46
C PHE A 191 -7.16 8.23 -1.33
N LEU A 192 -8.35 8.64 -0.88
CA LEU A 192 -9.57 8.54 -1.67
C LEU A 192 -9.50 9.42 -2.94
N ARG A 193 -8.98 10.66 -2.84
CA ARG A 193 -8.77 11.52 -4.02
C ARG A 193 -7.76 10.91 -5.00
N ILE A 194 -6.70 10.31 -4.49
CA ILE A 194 -5.69 9.62 -5.30
C ILE A 194 -6.31 8.42 -6.03
N ASN A 195 -7.10 7.61 -5.33
CA ASN A 195 -7.81 6.48 -5.92
C ASN A 195 -8.84 6.93 -6.98
N ALA A 196 -9.59 8.01 -6.72
CA ALA A 196 -10.54 8.56 -7.66
C ALA A 196 -9.89 9.05 -8.99
N ARG A 197 -8.57 9.30 -8.99
CA ARG A 197 -7.77 9.58 -10.19
C ARG A 197 -7.27 8.32 -10.90
N GLY A 198 -7.72 7.14 -10.46
CA GLY A 198 -7.42 5.84 -11.10
C GLY A 198 -6.30 5.03 -10.45
N ALA A 199 -5.66 5.52 -9.39
CA ALA A 199 -4.62 4.74 -8.70
C ALA A 199 -5.25 3.57 -7.92
N THR A 200 -4.67 2.38 -8.03
CA THR A 200 -5.02 1.24 -7.16
C THR A 200 -4.39 1.43 -5.79
N VAL A 201 -5.15 1.22 -4.72
CA VAL A 201 -4.67 1.37 -3.34
C VAL A 201 -4.86 0.09 -2.55
N VAL A 202 -3.76 -0.42 -1.97
CA VAL A 202 -3.75 -1.54 -1.03
C VAL A 202 -3.29 -0.99 0.33
N MET A 203 -4.18 -0.93 1.31
CA MET A 203 -3.91 -0.33 2.61
C MET A 203 -4.02 -1.35 3.73
N ALA A 204 -2.90 -1.70 4.36
CA ALA A 204 -2.91 -2.44 5.60
C ALA A 204 -3.24 -1.50 6.76
N THR A 205 -4.24 -1.85 7.57
CA THR A 205 -4.64 -1.07 8.74
C THR A 205 -5.36 -1.91 9.79
N HIS A 206 -5.24 -1.49 11.04
CA HIS A 206 -6.03 -1.99 12.16
C HIS A 206 -7.09 -0.98 12.64
N ASN A 207 -7.20 0.19 11.99
CA ASN A 207 -8.16 1.22 12.35
C ASN A 207 -9.57 0.86 11.84
N ARG A 208 -10.39 0.31 12.75
CA ARG A 208 -11.76 -0.16 12.45
C ARG A 208 -12.68 0.96 12.03
N GLU A 209 -12.60 2.12 12.70
CA GLU A 209 -13.48 3.25 12.43
C GLU A 209 -13.34 3.72 10.99
N ILE A 210 -12.10 3.83 10.51
CA ILE A 210 -11.82 4.21 9.12
C ILE A 210 -12.37 3.18 8.13
N VAL A 211 -12.14 1.90 8.39
CA VAL A 211 -12.62 0.81 7.50
C VAL A 211 -14.14 0.82 7.44
N ASP A 212 -14.82 0.91 8.61
CA ASP A 212 -16.29 0.90 8.72
C ASP A 212 -16.94 2.13 8.08
N LEU A 213 -16.27 3.28 8.17
CA LEU A 213 -16.76 4.54 7.60
C LEU A 213 -16.67 4.54 6.07
N LEU A 214 -15.55 4.06 5.51
CA LEU A 214 -15.28 4.15 4.09
C LEU A 214 -15.92 3.03 3.26
N ARG A 215 -16.26 1.91 3.87
CA ARG A 215 -16.96 0.76 3.24
C ARG A 215 -16.38 0.36 1.89
N ARG A 216 -15.06 0.31 1.81
CA ARG A 216 -14.35 -0.20 0.63
C ARG A 216 -14.19 -1.71 0.75
N ARG A 217 -13.58 -2.34 -0.25
CA ARG A 217 -13.25 -3.76 -0.22
C ARG A 217 -12.36 -4.08 0.98
N VAL A 218 -12.68 -5.15 1.70
CA VAL A 218 -11.95 -5.60 2.89
C VAL A 218 -11.48 -7.03 2.68
N ILE A 219 -10.16 -7.21 2.74
CA ILE A 219 -9.50 -8.51 2.79
C ILE A 219 -9.10 -8.77 4.23
N ALA A 220 -9.74 -9.70 4.89
CA ALA A 220 -9.35 -10.12 6.23
C ALA A 220 -8.38 -11.31 6.15
N ILE A 221 -7.21 -11.13 6.80
CA ILE A 221 -6.21 -12.21 6.93
C ILE A 221 -6.22 -12.69 8.36
N ASP A 222 -6.28 -14.00 8.52
CA ASP A 222 -6.10 -14.69 9.78
C ASP A 222 -5.18 -15.89 9.62
N SER A 223 -4.22 -16.02 10.53
CA SER A 223 -3.28 -17.14 10.59
C SER A 223 -2.65 -17.48 9.23
N GLY A 224 -2.33 -16.45 8.45
CA GLY A 224 -1.70 -16.55 7.13
C GLY A 224 -2.63 -16.91 5.97
N GLN A 225 -3.94 -16.97 6.17
CA GLN A 225 -4.95 -17.27 5.15
C GLN A 225 -5.90 -16.10 4.93
N ILE A 226 -6.49 -15.98 3.74
CA ILE A 226 -7.60 -15.07 3.51
C ILE A 226 -8.85 -15.69 4.13
N ALA A 227 -9.31 -15.10 5.23
CA ALA A 227 -10.52 -15.51 5.92
C ALA A 227 -11.78 -14.90 5.28
N ARG A 228 -11.63 -13.71 4.64
CA ARG A 228 -12.75 -12.98 4.03
C ARG A 228 -12.25 -12.03 2.94
N ASP A 229 -13.05 -11.89 1.87
CA ASP A 229 -12.86 -10.93 0.77
C ASP A 229 -14.23 -10.35 0.41
N ASP A 230 -14.52 -9.16 0.92
CA ASP A 230 -15.80 -8.48 0.73
C ASP A 230 -15.64 -7.17 -0.01
N ARG A 231 -16.37 -6.99 -1.10
CA ARG A 231 -16.28 -5.80 -1.98
C ARG A 231 -16.81 -4.50 -1.37
N SER A 232 -17.66 -4.59 -0.35
CA SER A 232 -18.19 -3.41 0.38
C SER A 232 -18.53 -3.86 1.80
N SER A 233 -17.61 -3.73 2.74
CA SER A 233 -17.76 -4.34 4.06
C SER A 233 -17.29 -3.43 5.20
N ARG A 234 -17.58 -3.88 6.43
CA ARG A 234 -17.11 -3.32 7.69
C ARG A 234 -15.97 -4.16 8.23
N TYR A 235 -15.20 -3.59 9.14
CA TYR A 235 -14.22 -4.30 9.93
C TYR A 235 -14.95 -5.15 10.98
N HIS A 236 -15.18 -6.45 10.72
CA HIS A 236 -15.77 -7.33 11.72
C HIS A 236 -14.67 -8.05 12.52
N GLU A 237 -14.88 -8.09 13.85
CA GLU A 237 -14.01 -8.82 14.79
C GLU A 237 -14.18 -10.36 14.76
N ASP A 238 -15.09 -10.90 13.98
CA ASP A 238 -15.46 -12.30 14.01
C ASP A 238 -14.40 -13.30 13.51
N VAL A 239 -13.13 -12.87 13.50
CA VAL A 239 -12.01 -13.78 13.32
C VAL A 239 -11.29 -13.91 14.66
N ALA A 240 -11.81 -14.81 15.51
CA ALA A 240 -11.23 -15.50 16.65
C ALA A 240 -12.03 -15.33 17.96
N LYS A 241 -13.16 -16.03 18.04
CA LYS A 241 -13.49 -16.65 19.32
C LYS A 241 -12.90 -18.07 19.26
N PRO A 242 -11.88 -18.41 20.04
CA PRO A 242 -11.58 -19.81 20.26
C PRO A 242 -12.82 -20.44 20.87
N GLN A 243 -13.36 -21.46 20.22
CA GLN A 243 -14.36 -22.31 20.86
C GLN A 243 -13.66 -22.94 22.06
N VAL A 244 -13.90 -22.39 23.24
CA VAL A 244 -13.60 -23.07 24.50
C VAL A 244 -14.53 -24.25 24.55
N ARG A 245 -14.04 -25.42 24.17
CA ARG A 245 -14.68 -26.69 24.51
C ARG A 245 -14.57 -26.82 26.01
N VAL A 246 -15.68 -26.53 26.72
CA VAL A 246 -15.89 -26.94 28.10
C VAL A 246 -16.04 -28.46 28.05
N GLN A 247 -15.09 -29.19 28.65
CA GLN A 247 -15.20 -30.59 29.00
C GLN A 247 -15.99 -30.71 30.31
#